data_083ea3bd173ba521cd5062b1e779248f
#
_entry.id   083ea3bd173ba521cd5062b1e779248f
#
_cell.length_a   1.000
_cell.length_b   1.000
_cell.length_c   1.000
_cell.angle_alpha   90.00
_cell.angle_beta   90.00
_cell.angle_gamma   90.00
#
_symmetry.space_group_name_H-M   'P 1'
#
loop_
_entity.id
_entity.type
_entity.pdbx_description
1 polymer ?
#
loop_
_entity_poly.entity_id
_entity_poly.type
_entity_poly.pdbx_seq_one_letter_code
_entity_poly.pdbx_strand_id
1 'polypeptide(L)' 'SCNAVCPSFTVTPMTKALSDDAEKSAKVIGMIPLGRAADPSEPAQMILFFASDAASFVNGEIGDCDGGIVLD' A
#
# COMPACT_ATOMS: atom_id res chain seq x y z
N SER A 1 5.63 -19.77 6.68
CA SER A 1 6.43 -18.73 6.04
C SER A 1 6.16 -17.38 6.67
N CYS A 2 7.10 -16.45 6.51
CA CYS A 2 7.02 -15.10 7.06
C CYS A 2 7.30 -14.09 5.93
N ASN A 3 6.38 -13.15 5.73
CA ASN A 3 6.48 -12.14 4.70
C ASN A 3 6.01 -10.78 5.27
N ALA A 4 6.31 -9.70 4.57
CA ALA A 4 5.90 -8.36 4.99
C ALA A 4 5.20 -7.64 3.85
N VAL A 5 4.26 -6.76 4.18
CA VAL A 5 3.61 -5.86 3.22
C VAL A 5 3.92 -4.42 3.63
N CYS A 6 4.42 -3.64 2.69
CA CYS A 6 4.75 -2.24 2.90
C CYS A 6 3.77 -1.35 2.10
N PRO A 7 2.68 -0.88 2.72
CA PRO A 7 1.78 0.06 2.06
C PRO A 7 2.34 1.48 2.08
N SER A 8 1.82 2.32 1.19
CA SER A 8 2.08 3.75 1.19
C SER A 8 0.80 4.49 1.59
N PHE A 9 0.54 5.67 1.01
CA PHE A 9 -0.63 6.46 1.38
C PHE A 9 -1.92 5.68 1.12
N THR A 10 -2.59 5.33 2.19
CA THR A 10 -3.85 4.57 2.19
C THR A 10 -4.89 5.39 2.95
N VAL A 11 -6.10 5.48 2.42
CA VAL A 11 -7.18 6.23 3.06
C VAL A 11 -7.72 5.43 4.24
N THR A 12 -7.38 5.87 5.46
CA THR A 12 -7.78 5.26 6.73
C THR A 12 -8.13 6.36 7.72
N PRO A 13 -8.77 6.04 8.87
CA PRO A 13 -8.96 7.03 9.94
C PRO A 13 -7.66 7.71 10.37
N MET A 14 -6.54 6.98 10.37
CA MET A 14 -5.23 7.53 10.75
C MET A 14 -4.74 8.59 9.76
N THR A 15 -5.04 8.45 8.47
CA THR A 15 -4.60 9.37 7.41
C THR A 15 -5.67 10.38 7.01
N LYS A 16 -6.79 10.40 7.71
CA LYS A 16 -7.95 11.25 7.36
C LYS A 16 -7.57 12.73 7.28
N ALA A 17 -6.77 13.22 8.21
CA ALA A 17 -6.33 14.63 8.21
C ALA A 17 -5.56 14.98 6.93
N LEU A 18 -4.74 14.05 6.42
CA LEU A 18 -4.00 14.24 5.18
C LEU A 18 -4.93 14.17 3.96
N SER A 19 -5.83 13.18 3.92
CA SER A 19 -6.76 13.04 2.79
C SER A 19 -7.77 14.17 2.71
N ASP A 20 -8.12 14.81 3.83
CA ASP A 20 -9.02 15.95 3.88
C ASP A 20 -8.31 17.28 3.55
N ASP A 21 -6.98 17.31 3.55
CA ASP A 21 -6.18 18.48 3.16
C ASP A 21 -5.83 18.37 1.68
N ALA A 22 -6.57 19.08 0.85
CA ALA A 22 -6.43 18.98 -0.62
C ALA A 22 -5.02 19.31 -1.11
N GLU A 23 -4.34 20.28 -0.49
CA GLU A 23 -3.00 20.70 -0.91
C GLU A 23 -1.94 19.66 -0.54
N LYS A 24 -1.94 19.19 0.70
CA LYS A 24 -1.00 18.16 1.16
C LYS A 24 -1.26 16.81 0.48
N SER A 25 -2.53 16.46 0.32
CA SER A 25 -2.93 15.24 -0.37
C SER A 25 -2.43 15.25 -1.82
N ALA A 26 -2.58 16.37 -2.52
CA ALA A 26 -2.11 16.49 -3.90
C ALA A 26 -0.60 16.32 -4.02
N LYS A 27 0.18 16.82 -3.04
CA LYS A 27 1.63 16.62 -3.03
C LYS A 27 2.02 15.16 -2.91
N VAL A 28 1.39 14.44 -1.98
CA VAL A 28 1.66 13.01 -1.77
C VAL A 28 1.23 12.20 -2.99
N ILE A 29 0.03 12.45 -3.50
CA ILE A 29 -0.49 11.76 -4.69
C ILE A 29 0.41 12.03 -5.90
N GLY A 30 0.96 13.23 -6.03
CA GLY A 30 1.89 13.56 -7.11
C GLY A 30 3.17 12.73 -7.10
N MET A 31 3.54 12.13 -5.98
CA MET A 31 4.69 11.23 -5.87
C MET A 31 4.34 9.77 -6.16
N ILE A 32 3.06 9.45 -6.32
CA ILE A 32 2.59 8.09 -6.57
C ILE A 32 2.34 7.92 -8.07
N PRO A 33 3.11 7.07 -8.77
CA PRO A 33 2.94 6.87 -10.22
C PRO A 33 1.52 6.48 -10.64
N LEU A 34 0.79 5.71 -9.81
CA LEU A 34 -0.61 5.38 -10.12
C LEU A 34 -1.56 6.54 -9.92
N GLY A 35 -1.12 7.65 -9.30
CA GLY A 35 -1.86 8.90 -9.27
C GLY A 35 -3.02 8.96 -8.29
N ARG A 36 -3.05 8.08 -7.28
CA ARG A 36 -4.10 8.07 -6.26
C ARG A 36 -3.62 7.42 -4.97
N ALA A 37 -4.31 7.72 -3.87
CA ALA A 37 -4.16 6.98 -2.63
C ALA A 37 -4.79 5.59 -2.76
N ALA A 38 -4.30 4.65 -1.97
CA ALA A 38 -4.87 3.31 -1.93
C ALA A 38 -6.14 3.26 -1.08
N ASP A 39 -7.07 2.40 -1.46
CA ASP A 39 -8.15 1.97 -0.58
C ASP A 39 -7.59 0.90 0.37
N PRO A 40 -8.04 0.84 1.65
CA PRO A 40 -7.55 -0.18 2.59
C PRO A 40 -7.66 -1.61 2.11
N SER A 41 -8.63 -1.91 1.22
CA SER A 41 -8.78 -3.23 0.61
C SER A 41 -7.57 -3.63 -0.25
N GLU A 42 -6.83 -2.67 -0.78
CA GLU A 42 -5.74 -2.95 -1.71
C GLU A 42 -4.52 -3.56 -1.01
N PRO A 43 -3.93 -2.95 0.04
CA PRO A 43 -2.89 -3.66 0.80
C PRO A 43 -3.42 -4.91 1.50
N ALA A 44 -4.69 -4.93 1.89
CA ALA A 44 -5.31 -6.12 2.49
C ALA A 44 -5.33 -7.32 1.54
N GLN A 45 -5.50 -7.09 0.22
CA GLN A 45 -5.43 -8.16 -0.78
C GLN A 45 -4.04 -8.81 -0.83
N MET A 46 -2.98 -8.03 -0.73
CA MET A 46 -1.62 -8.56 -0.70
C MET A 46 -1.37 -9.37 0.58
N ILE A 47 -1.87 -8.90 1.72
CA ILE A 47 -1.79 -9.63 2.98
C ILE A 47 -2.52 -10.97 2.86
N LEU A 48 -3.70 -10.97 2.27
CA LEU A 48 -4.49 -12.17 2.05
C LEU A 48 -3.73 -13.16 1.16
N PHE A 49 -3.10 -12.69 0.09
CA PHE A 49 -2.29 -13.54 -0.78
C PHE A 49 -1.17 -14.22 0.00
N PHE A 50 -0.39 -13.45 0.79
CA PHE A 50 0.71 -14.00 1.58
C PHE A 50 0.22 -15.00 2.65
N ALA A 51 -0.99 -14.84 3.15
CA ALA A 51 -1.58 -15.72 4.14
C ALA A 51 -2.24 -16.95 3.53
N SER A 52 -2.35 -17.03 2.21
CA SER A 52 -3.06 -18.08 1.51
C SER A 52 -2.13 -19.19 1.00
N ASP A 53 -2.72 -20.32 0.63
CA ASP A 53 -1.98 -21.44 0.01
C ASP A 53 -1.38 -21.04 -1.35
N ALA A 54 -1.93 -20.01 -2.00
CA ALA A 54 -1.38 -19.50 -3.26
C ALA A 54 0.04 -18.97 -3.10
N ALA A 55 0.44 -18.58 -1.88
CA ALA A 55 1.80 -18.12 -1.57
C ALA A 55 2.63 -19.19 -0.86
N SER A 56 2.33 -20.47 -1.06
CA SER A 56 2.96 -21.57 -0.31
C SER A 56 4.48 -21.68 -0.49
N PHE A 57 5.02 -21.15 -1.59
CA PHE A 57 6.45 -21.14 -1.86
C PHE A 57 7.10 -19.76 -1.65
N VAL A 58 6.38 -18.81 -1.02
CA VAL A 58 6.86 -17.45 -0.75
C VAL A 58 7.26 -17.34 0.70
N ASN A 59 8.51 -16.95 0.95
CA ASN A 59 9.03 -16.75 2.30
C ASN A 59 10.11 -15.67 2.29
N GLY A 60 10.05 -14.76 3.25
CA GLY A 60 11.02 -13.67 3.37
C GLY A 60 10.81 -12.56 2.36
N GLU A 61 9.66 -12.49 1.71
CA GLU A 61 9.36 -11.47 0.73
C GLU A 61 8.87 -10.19 1.41
N ILE A 62 9.30 -9.05 0.88
CA ILE A 62 8.78 -7.74 1.26
C ILE A 62 8.03 -7.21 0.04
N GLY A 63 6.70 -7.20 0.12
CA GLY A 63 5.84 -6.77 -0.98
C GLY A 63 5.46 -5.31 -0.84
N ASP A 64 5.83 -4.48 -1.82
CA ASP A 64 5.45 -3.07 -1.84
C ASP A 64 4.07 -2.91 -2.47
N CYS A 65 3.14 -2.33 -1.69
CA CYS A 65 1.78 -2.00 -2.16
C CYS A 65 1.61 -0.49 -2.07
N ASP A 66 2.30 0.24 -2.95
CA ASP A 66 2.56 1.66 -2.82
C ASP A 66 2.27 2.49 -4.09
N GLY A 67 1.62 1.88 -5.07
CA GLY A 67 1.32 2.57 -6.33
C GLY A 67 2.56 2.96 -7.14
N GLY A 68 3.72 2.41 -6.80
CA GLY A 68 4.98 2.67 -7.50
C GLY A 68 5.82 3.79 -6.88
N ILE A 69 5.47 4.28 -5.70
CA ILE A 69 6.21 5.39 -5.05
C ILE A 69 7.65 4.99 -4.69
N VAL A 70 7.88 3.72 -4.38
CA VAL A 70 9.21 3.14 -4.15
C VAL A 70 9.57 2.28 -5.35
N LEU A 71 10.69 2.62 -5.98
CA LEU A 71 11.20 1.85 -7.13
C LEU A 71 12.35 0.97 -6.64
N ASP A 72 12.11 -0.31 -6.64
CA ASP A 72 13.10 -1.32 -6.26
C ASP A 72 13.93 -1.76 -7.47
#